data_eb96a8016bea32ab107c65a344375697
#
_entry.id   eb96a8016bea32ab107c65a344375697
#
_cell.length_a   1.000
_cell.length_b   1.000
_cell.length_c   1.000
_cell.angle_alpha   90.00
_cell.angle_beta   90.00
_cell.angle_gamma   90.00
#
_symmetry.space_group_name_H-M   'P 1'
#
loop_
_entity.id
_entity.type
_entity.pdbx_description
1 polymer ?
#
loop_
_entity_poly.entity_id
_entity_poly.type
_entity_poly.pdbx_seq_one_letter_code
_entity_poly.pdbx_strand_id
1 'polypeptide(L)'
;MYKMIVCDLDETLMNDDGTLSEKNAAAIQAAAAKGVYFVPNSGRSYTSFQNDLETMGLRDQPHQYSISYNGGLILENKDNRPLAVNAMPYEVAKGVFAAGIANQQAATHVYTQDTLYIYNPVPSDSDYLQNRGVTFTTMTTPDFEQFKTMNVMKIIMALPTMTDRKQMRADVEAIVDPSKLAVTYSSDRYVEFNPAGVDKGTAAVQLGKLLGITADEIIAAGDNSNDLPMLKAVGLPVSVANGIDAVKAAAKYVTVADNNHDALAEVINKFIL
;
A
#
# COMPACT_ATOMS: atom_id res chain seq x y z
N MET A 1 19.93 15.19 10.24
CA MET A 1 18.63 15.86 10.03
C MET A 1 17.83 15.00 9.08
N TYR A 2 16.56 14.71 9.39
CA TYR A 2 15.72 13.90 8.52
C TYR A 2 15.30 14.70 7.29
N LYS A 3 15.24 14.02 6.13
CA LYS A 3 14.93 14.62 4.83
C LYS A 3 13.66 14.04 4.19
N MET A 4 13.21 12.89 4.68
CA MET A 4 12.03 12.20 4.16
C MET A 4 11.26 11.55 5.30
N ILE A 5 9.92 11.66 5.25
CA ILE A 5 8.99 10.93 6.09
C ILE A 5 8.19 10.01 5.17
N VAL A 6 8.25 8.71 5.41
CA VAL A 6 7.44 7.72 4.71
C VAL A 6 6.36 7.24 5.68
N CYS A 7 5.10 7.37 5.30
CA CYS A 7 3.98 7.17 6.22
C CYS A 7 2.93 6.26 5.60
N ASP A 8 2.51 5.24 6.35
CA ASP A 8 1.28 4.53 6.04
C ASP A 8 0.06 5.45 6.12
N LEU A 9 -1.00 5.09 5.42
CA LEU A 9 -2.24 5.87 5.37
C LEU A 9 -3.28 5.40 6.38
N ASP A 10 -3.82 4.21 6.15
CA ASP A 10 -4.96 3.69 6.91
C ASP A 10 -4.56 3.36 8.34
N GLU A 11 -5.30 3.82 9.33
CA GLU A 11 -5.01 3.62 10.77
C GLU A 11 -3.65 4.18 11.25
N THR A 12 -2.93 4.93 10.40
CA THR A 12 -1.68 5.63 10.75
C THR A 12 -1.80 7.14 10.57
N LEU A 13 -1.98 7.62 9.34
CA LEU A 13 -2.18 9.03 9.03
C LEU A 13 -3.65 9.42 9.04
N MET A 14 -4.51 8.53 8.52
CA MET A 14 -5.94 8.75 8.36
C MET A 14 -6.70 8.37 9.63
N ASN A 15 -7.74 9.13 9.94
CA ASN A 15 -8.71 8.77 10.98
C ASN A 15 -9.48 7.49 10.60
N ASP A 16 -10.14 6.86 11.55
CA ASP A 16 -10.96 5.66 11.35
C ASP A 16 -12.12 5.87 10.36
N ASP A 17 -12.59 7.12 10.22
CA ASP A 17 -13.62 7.50 9.25
C ASP A 17 -13.07 7.77 7.84
N GLY A 18 -11.76 7.59 7.63
CA GLY A 18 -11.07 7.80 6.37
C GLY A 18 -10.76 9.27 6.06
N THR A 19 -10.91 10.18 7.02
CA THR A 19 -10.56 11.59 6.84
C THR A 19 -9.12 11.87 7.30
N LEU A 20 -8.53 12.94 6.76
CA LEU A 20 -7.26 13.50 7.24
C LEU A 20 -7.54 14.71 8.12
N SER A 21 -6.96 14.76 9.32
CA SER A 21 -7.13 15.92 10.20
C SER A 21 -6.43 17.17 9.65
N GLU A 22 -7.00 18.35 9.94
CA GLU A 22 -6.41 19.63 9.55
C GLU A 22 -5.02 19.85 10.13
N LYS A 23 -4.76 19.35 11.34
CA LYS A 23 -3.44 19.49 11.98
C LYS A 23 -2.38 18.59 11.32
N ASN A 24 -2.73 17.36 10.97
CA ASN A 24 -1.83 16.51 10.22
C ASN A 24 -1.52 17.13 8.85
N ALA A 25 -2.55 17.62 8.13
CA ALA A 25 -2.37 18.29 6.83
C ALA A 25 -1.45 19.53 6.94
N ALA A 26 -1.70 20.39 7.93
CA ALA A 26 -0.88 21.59 8.17
C ALA A 26 0.58 21.24 8.51
N ALA A 27 0.81 20.21 9.34
CA ALA A 27 2.14 19.76 9.68
C ALA A 27 2.90 19.21 8.47
N ILE A 28 2.23 18.43 7.60
CA ILE A 28 2.79 17.92 6.34
C ILE A 28 3.22 19.08 5.43
N GLN A 29 2.36 20.07 5.24
CA GLN A 29 2.67 21.26 4.45
C GLN A 29 3.84 22.06 5.02
N ALA A 30 3.91 22.19 6.34
CA ALA A 30 5.04 22.85 7.02
C ALA A 30 6.36 22.10 6.84
N ALA A 31 6.34 20.76 6.90
CA ALA A 31 7.51 19.93 6.61
C ALA A 31 7.97 20.09 5.15
N ALA A 32 7.04 20.06 4.20
CA ALA A 32 7.32 20.28 2.79
C ALA A 32 7.93 21.68 2.53
N ALA A 33 7.45 22.71 3.19
CA ALA A 33 8.01 24.06 3.11
C ALA A 33 9.46 24.16 3.64
N LYS A 34 9.88 23.24 4.51
CA LYS A 34 11.29 23.08 4.95
C LYS A 34 12.12 22.19 4.05
N GLY A 35 11.57 21.70 2.94
CA GLY A 35 12.24 20.81 2.00
C GLY A 35 12.32 19.34 2.46
N VAL A 36 11.50 18.94 3.42
CA VAL A 36 11.36 17.55 3.83
C VAL A 36 10.25 16.88 3.02
N TYR A 37 10.57 15.77 2.35
CA TYR A 37 9.59 15.01 1.60
C TYR A 37 8.63 14.27 2.54
N PHE A 38 7.33 14.43 2.33
CA PHE A 38 6.32 13.56 2.94
C PHE A 38 5.79 12.59 1.89
N VAL A 39 5.98 11.29 2.13
CA VAL A 39 5.72 10.23 1.16
C VAL A 39 4.68 9.26 1.73
N PRO A 40 3.41 9.33 1.28
CA PRO A 40 2.43 8.29 1.56
C PRO A 40 2.91 6.93 1.01
N ASN A 41 2.74 5.86 1.79
CA ASN A 41 3.17 4.50 1.43
C ASN A 41 2.09 3.48 1.78
N SER A 42 1.20 3.21 0.85
CA SER A 42 -0.01 2.41 1.08
C SER A 42 -0.05 1.12 0.26
N GLY A 43 -0.78 0.13 0.76
CA GLY A 43 -1.19 -1.06 -0.01
C GLY A 43 -2.27 -0.77 -1.06
N ARG A 44 -2.90 0.41 -1.00
CA ARG A 44 -3.94 0.86 -1.94
C ARG A 44 -3.35 1.19 -3.31
N SER A 45 -4.22 1.18 -4.35
CA SER A 45 -3.91 1.81 -5.64
C SER A 45 -3.72 3.31 -5.45
N TYR A 46 -2.76 3.91 -6.13
CA TYR A 46 -2.55 5.35 -6.10
C TYR A 46 -3.80 6.14 -6.55
N THR A 47 -4.62 5.57 -7.41
CA THR A 47 -5.86 6.18 -7.88
C THR A 47 -6.89 6.37 -6.76
N SER A 48 -6.83 5.56 -5.70
CA SER A 48 -7.79 5.60 -4.60
C SER A 48 -7.48 6.61 -3.49
N PHE A 49 -6.26 7.20 -3.48
CA PHE A 49 -5.88 8.20 -2.47
C PHE A 49 -5.51 9.58 -3.07
N GLN A 50 -6.01 9.87 -4.28
CA GLN A 50 -5.77 11.16 -4.92
C GLN A 50 -6.39 12.34 -4.14
N ASN A 51 -7.55 12.13 -3.52
CA ASN A 51 -8.19 13.15 -2.67
C ASN A 51 -7.40 13.35 -1.37
N ASP A 52 -6.79 12.29 -0.84
CA ASP A 52 -5.92 12.38 0.34
C ASP A 52 -4.69 13.24 0.00
N LEU A 53 -4.06 13.00 -1.17
CA LEU A 53 -2.95 13.84 -1.65
C LEU A 53 -3.36 15.30 -1.84
N GLU A 54 -4.58 15.57 -2.28
CA GLU A 54 -5.09 16.95 -2.41
C GLU A 54 -5.19 17.63 -1.05
N THR A 55 -5.75 16.95 -0.06
CA THR A 55 -5.85 17.47 1.32
C THR A 55 -4.47 17.73 1.95
N MET A 56 -3.48 16.87 1.64
CA MET A 56 -2.09 17.08 2.04
C MET A 56 -1.40 18.24 1.30
N GLY A 57 -1.95 18.73 0.19
CA GLY A 57 -1.30 19.69 -0.71
C GLY A 57 -0.22 19.08 -1.59
N LEU A 58 -0.26 17.75 -1.81
CA LEU A 58 0.77 17.00 -2.55
C LEU A 58 0.30 16.51 -3.92
N ARG A 59 -1.01 16.61 -4.23
CA ARG A 59 -1.57 16.14 -5.50
C ARG A 59 -1.04 16.95 -6.67
N ASP A 60 -0.62 16.25 -7.72
CA ASP A 60 -0.10 16.84 -8.97
C ASP A 60 1.05 17.84 -8.78
N GLN A 61 1.78 17.74 -7.65
CA GLN A 61 2.93 18.60 -7.37
C GLN A 61 4.23 17.98 -7.88
N PRO A 62 5.10 18.74 -8.57
CA PRO A 62 6.43 18.27 -8.92
C PRO A 62 7.27 18.07 -7.66
N HIS A 63 8.19 17.11 -7.73
CA HIS A 63 9.09 16.77 -6.61
C HIS A 63 8.35 16.36 -5.32
N GLN A 64 7.12 15.85 -5.46
CA GLN A 64 6.40 15.15 -4.41
C GLN A 64 6.14 13.72 -4.87
N TYR A 65 6.15 12.79 -3.94
CA TYR A 65 6.19 11.36 -4.27
C TYR A 65 5.19 10.58 -3.45
N SER A 66 4.77 9.43 -3.98
CA SER A 66 3.96 8.45 -3.25
C SER A 66 4.38 7.03 -3.63
N ILE A 67 4.13 6.10 -2.72
CA ILE A 67 4.36 4.67 -2.88
C ILE A 67 3.02 3.97 -2.76
N SER A 68 2.70 3.12 -3.73
CA SER A 68 1.45 2.39 -3.86
C SER A 68 1.70 0.89 -3.94
N TYR A 69 0.66 0.09 -3.71
CA TYR A 69 0.71 -1.37 -3.78
C TYR A 69 1.80 -1.98 -2.88
N ASN A 70 1.96 -1.45 -1.63
CA ASN A 70 3.00 -1.88 -0.69
C ASN A 70 4.42 -1.84 -1.29
N GLY A 71 4.72 -0.90 -2.18
CA GLY A 71 6.02 -0.79 -2.84
C GLY A 71 6.03 -1.25 -4.30
N GLY A 72 4.91 -1.74 -4.80
CA GLY A 72 4.79 -2.16 -6.20
C GLY A 72 4.96 -1.00 -7.19
N LEU A 73 4.63 0.22 -6.77
CA LEU A 73 4.71 1.39 -7.63
C LEU A 73 5.21 2.59 -6.84
N ILE A 74 6.27 3.22 -7.33
CA ILE A 74 6.79 4.50 -6.82
C ILE A 74 6.50 5.56 -7.88
N LEU A 75 5.84 6.64 -7.46
CA LEU A 75 5.37 7.71 -8.35
C LEU A 75 5.95 9.06 -7.94
N GLU A 76 6.22 9.92 -8.91
CA GLU A 76 6.13 11.36 -8.71
C GLU A 76 4.66 11.77 -8.85
N ASN A 77 4.16 12.58 -7.92
CA ASN A 77 2.74 12.95 -7.90
C ASN A 77 2.34 13.84 -9.10
N LYS A 78 3.31 14.56 -9.66
CA LYS A 78 3.11 15.30 -10.92
C LYS A 78 2.80 14.33 -12.06
N ASP A 79 1.62 14.46 -12.64
CA ASP A 79 1.09 13.60 -13.71
C ASP A 79 1.05 12.09 -13.32
N ASN A 80 1.11 11.76 -12.01
CA ASN A 80 1.25 10.39 -11.49
C ASN A 80 2.35 9.59 -12.21
N ARG A 81 3.49 10.23 -12.46
CA ARG A 81 4.58 9.70 -13.29
C ARG A 81 5.33 8.57 -12.58
N PRO A 82 5.34 7.33 -13.13
CA PRO A 82 6.07 6.23 -12.54
C PRO A 82 7.58 6.49 -12.50
N LEU A 83 8.21 6.27 -11.35
CA LEU A 83 9.66 6.28 -11.16
C LEU A 83 10.22 4.86 -11.05
N ALA A 84 9.46 3.95 -10.46
CA ALA A 84 9.78 2.53 -10.42
C ALA A 84 8.47 1.71 -10.42
N VAL A 85 8.50 0.60 -11.17
CA VAL A 85 7.39 -0.34 -11.25
C VAL A 85 7.91 -1.73 -10.92
N ASN A 86 7.44 -2.29 -9.81
CA ASN A 86 7.80 -3.62 -9.31
C ASN A 86 6.60 -4.57 -9.48
N ALA A 87 6.21 -4.78 -10.75
CA ALA A 87 5.06 -5.60 -11.09
C ALA A 87 5.34 -7.10 -10.90
N MET A 88 4.28 -7.88 -10.75
CA MET A 88 4.35 -9.33 -10.74
C MET A 88 4.76 -9.85 -12.13
N PRO A 89 5.74 -10.76 -12.24
CA PRO A 89 6.07 -11.37 -13.52
C PRO A 89 4.84 -12.04 -14.16
N TYR A 90 4.67 -11.88 -15.46
CA TYR A 90 3.47 -12.31 -16.19
C TYR A 90 3.10 -13.78 -15.92
N GLU A 91 4.06 -14.71 -15.99
CA GLU A 91 3.80 -16.14 -15.77
C GLU A 91 3.40 -16.45 -14.32
N VAL A 92 3.92 -15.71 -13.35
CA VAL A 92 3.53 -15.78 -11.94
C VAL A 92 2.09 -15.32 -11.78
N ALA A 93 1.77 -14.14 -12.33
CA ALA A 93 0.42 -13.58 -12.27
C ALA A 93 -0.61 -14.48 -12.97
N LYS A 94 -0.24 -15.06 -14.13
CA LYS A 94 -1.07 -16.01 -14.88
C LYS A 94 -1.36 -17.26 -14.06
N GLY A 95 -0.36 -17.82 -13.36
CA GLY A 95 -0.54 -18.97 -12.49
C GLY A 95 -1.46 -18.68 -11.30
N VAL A 96 -1.26 -17.52 -10.64
CA VAL A 96 -2.13 -17.07 -9.54
C VAL A 96 -3.57 -16.88 -10.02
N PHE A 97 -3.77 -16.22 -11.17
CA PHE A 97 -5.09 -16.03 -11.77
C PHE A 97 -5.76 -17.35 -12.11
N ALA A 98 -5.02 -18.32 -12.68
CA ALA A 98 -5.53 -19.64 -13.03
C ALA A 98 -6.10 -20.40 -11.82
N ALA A 99 -5.43 -20.33 -10.67
CA ALA A 99 -5.96 -20.89 -9.41
C ALA A 99 -7.26 -20.20 -8.98
N GLY A 100 -7.31 -18.87 -9.08
CA GLY A 100 -8.48 -18.09 -8.69
C GLY A 100 -9.73 -18.43 -9.51
N ILE A 101 -9.59 -18.49 -10.84
CA ILE A 101 -10.72 -18.80 -11.74
C ILE A 101 -11.19 -20.26 -11.66
N ALA A 102 -10.35 -21.18 -11.17
CA ALA A 102 -10.74 -22.57 -10.93
C ALA A 102 -11.72 -22.70 -9.75
N ASN A 103 -11.75 -21.73 -8.85
CA ASN A 103 -12.67 -21.70 -7.72
C ASN A 103 -13.89 -20.81 -8.02
N GLN A 104 -15.04 -21.44 -8.25
CA GLN A 104 -16.27 -20.71 -8.60
C GLN A 104 -16.82 -19.80 -7.49
N GLN A 105 -16.36 -19.93 -6.25
CA GLN A 105 -16.76 -19.07 -5.13
C GLN A 105 -15.88 -17.83 -5.01
N ALA A 106 -14.71 -17.81 -5.67
CA ALA A 106 -13.79 -16.70 -5.60
C ALA A 106 -14.18 -15.58 -6.56
N ALA A 107 -14.27 -14.35 -6.07
CA ALA A 107 -14.12 -13.18 -6.92
C ALA A 107 -12.62 -12.92 -7.10
N THR A 108 -12.13 -13.04 -8.33
CA THR A 108 -10.69 -12.90 -8.63
C THR A 108 -10.41 -11.51 -9.18
N HIS A 109 -9.66 -10.74 -8.41
CA HIS A 109 -9.28 -9.36 -8.71
C HIS A 109 -7.88 -9.31 -9.30
N VAL A 110 -7.72 -8.70 -10.46
CA VAL A 110 -6.42 -8.39 -11.08
C VAL A 110 -6.21 -6.89 -10.99
N TYR A 111 -5.29 -6.46 -10.15
CA TYR A 111 -4.88 -5.07 -10.06
C TYR A 111 -3.76 -4.83 -11.07
N THR A 112 -4.06 -4.11 -12.13
CA THR A 112 -3.03 -3.52 -12.98
C THR A 112 -2.56 -2.19 -12.38
N GLN A 113 -1.60 -1.54 -13.01
CA GLN A 113 -1.11 -0.25 -12.52
C GLN A 113 -2.25 0.76 -12.32
N ASP A 114 -3.21 0.82 -13.24
CA ASP A 114 -4.20 1.89 -13.30
C ASP A 114 -5.65 1.41 -13.12
N THR A 115 -5.90 0.11 -13.25
CA THR A 115 -7.26 -0.43 -13.31
C THR A 115 -7.37 -1.73 -12.51
N LEU A 116 -8.48 -1.86 -11.80
CA LEU A 116 -8.92 -3.11 -11.18
C LEU A 116 -9.85 -3.86 -12.14
N TYR A 117 -9.52 -5.10 -12.44
CA TYR A 117 -10.37 -6.04 -13.17
C TYR A 117 -10.85 -7.12 -12.21
N ILE A 118 -12.14 -7.50 -12.30
CA ILE A 118 -12.70 -8.57 -11.46
C ILE A 118 -13.37 -9.61 -12.35
N TYR A 119 -12.92 -10.85 -12.22
CA TYR A 119 -13.61 -12.01 -12.76
C TYR A 119 -14.49 -12.62 -11.68
N ASN A 120 -15.72 -13.01 -12.04
CA ASN A 120 -16.73 -13.56 -11.14
C ASN A 120 -17.01 -12.66 -9.91
N PRO A 121 -17.41 -11.38 -10.10
CA PRO A 121 -17.69 -10.50 -8.98
C PRO A 121 -18.86 -11.02 -8.15
N VAL A 122 -18.70 -11.06 -6.83
CA VAL A 122 -19.77 -11.44 -5.89
C VAL A 122 -20.41 -10.18 -5.28
N PRO A 123 -21.73 -10.14 -5.05
CA PRO A 123 -22.43 -8.93 -4.61
C PRO A 123 -21.82 -8.31 -3.35
N SER A 124 -21.56 -9.12 -2.31
CA SER A 124 -21.02 -8.62 -1.03
C SER A 124 -19.63 -7.99 -1.15
N ASP A 125 -18.87 -8.39 -2.15
CA ASP A 125 -17.56 -7.82 -2.43
C ASP A 125 -17.68 -6.56 -3.30
N SER A 126 -18.56 -6.60 -4.30
CA SER A 126 -18.87 -5.42 -5.12
C SER A 126 -19.41 -4.25 -4.28
N ASP A 127 -20.33 -4.52 -3.36
CA ASP A 127 -20.86 -3.52 -2.42
C ASP A 127 -19.74 -2.97 -1.51
N TYR A 128 -18.86 -3.83 -1.02
CA TYR A 128 -17.73 -3.44 -0.18
C TYR A 128 -16.78 -2.47 -0.92
N LEU A 129 -16.47 -2.75 -2.19
CA LEU A 129 -15.62 -1.90 -3.02
C LEU A 129 -16.30 -0.56 -3.35
N GLN A 130 -17.57 -0.60 -3.76
CA GLN A 130 -18.34 0.60 -4.10
C GLN A 130 -18.48 1.56 -2.91
N ASN A 131 -18.75 1.03 -1.71
CA ASN A 131 -18.84 1.83 -0.48
C ASN A 131 -17.51 2.53 -0.12
N ARG A 132 -16.39 2.09 -0.71
CA ARG A 132 -15.06 2.70 -0.58
C ARG A 132 -14.65 3.52 -1.80
N GLY A 133 -15.56 3.76 -2.73
CA GLY A 133 -15.29 4.52 -3.95
C GLY A 133 -14.34 3.81 -4.93
N VAL A 134 -14.14 2.49 -4.77
CA VAL A 134 -13.28 1.72 -5.68
C VAL A 134 -14.08 1.31 -6.91
N THR A 135 -13.62 1.75 -8.07
CA THR A 135 -14.19 1.36 -9.37
C THR A 135 -13.44 0.16 -9.95
N PHE A 136 -14.15 -0.68 -10.69
CA PHE A 136 -13.55 -1.84 -11.34
C PHE A 136 -14.22 -2.16 -12.68
N THR A 137 -13.50 -2.91 -13.51
CA THR A 137 -14.00 -3.47 -14.77
C THR A 137 -14.32 -4.95 -14.58
N THR A 138 -15.57 -5.34 -14.86
CA THR A 138 -15.95 -6.77 -14.82
C THR A 138 -15.40 -7.51 -16.03
N MET A 139 -14.69 -8.60 -15.78
CA MET A 139 -14.25 -9.53 -16.83
C MET A 139 -15.39 -10.52 -17.13
N THR A 140 -15.81 -10.57 -18.39
CA THR A 140 -16.85 -11.51 -18.86
C THR A 140 -16.28 -12.87 -19.25
N THR A 141 -14.99 -12.92 -19.55
CA THR A 141 -14.23 -14.15 -19.87
C THR A 141 -12.97 -14.21 -19.05
N PRO A 142 -12.50 -15.39 -18.60
CA PRO A 142 -11.26 -15.54 -17.84
C PRO A 142 -10.02 -15.54 -18.74
N ASP A 143 -9.90 -14.53 -19.61
CA ASP A 143 -8.78 -14.40 -20.52
C ASP A 143 -7.67 -13.55 -19.88
N PHE A 144 -6.55 -14.20 -19.53
CA PHE A 144 -5.39 -13.52 -18.93
C PHE A 144 -4.45 -12.92 -19.99
N GLU A 145 -4.54 -13.30 -21.26
CA GLU A 145 -3.66 -12.78 -22.33
C GLU A 145 -3.81 -11.25 -22.51
N GLN A 146 -4.98 -10.69 -22.18
CA GLN A 146 -5.19 -9.26 -22.20
C GLN A 146 -4.20 -8.47 -21.31
N PHE A 147 -3.64 -9.11 -20.26
CA PHE A 147 -2.68 -8.48 -19.34
C PHE A 147 -1.23 -8.62 -19.75
N LYS A 148 -0.93 -9.25 -20.90
CA LYS A 148 0.44 -9.56 -21.33
C LYS A 148 1.36 -8.35 -21.46
N THR A 149 0.80 -7.19 -21.77
CA THR A 149 1.52 -5.91 -21.90
C THR A 149 1.25 -4.96 -20.76
N MET A 150 0.50 -5.40 -19.74
CA MET A 150 0.14 -4.57 -18.58
C MET A 150 0.98 -4.96 -17.37
N ASN A 151 1.25 -3.99 -16.51
CA ASN A 151 1.88 -4.22 -15.22
C ASN A 151 0.82 -4.74 -14.24
N VAL A 152 0.81 -6.03 -13.93
CA VAL A 152 -0.02 -6.60 -12.87
C VAL A 152 0.66 -6.37 -11.54
N MET A 153 0.05 -5.60 -10.67
CA MET A 153 0.63 -5.18 -9.39
C MET A 153 0.40 -6.21 -8.30
N LYS A 154 -0.81 -6.76 -8.22
CA LYS A 154 -1.20 -7.83 -7.30
C LYS A 154 -2.45 -8.54 -7.81
N ILE A 155 -2.70 -9.74 -7.29
CA ILE A 155 -3.95 -10.48 -7.50
C ILE A 155 -4.55 -10.80 -6.13
N ILE A 156 -5.84 -10.59 -5.98
CA ILE A 156 -6.60 -10.83 -4.75
C ILE A 156 -7.74 -11.77 -5.06
N MET A 157 -8.04 -12.69 -4.15
CA MET A 157 -9.28 -13.46 -4.19
C MET A 157 -10.14 -13.11 -2.96
N ALA A 158 -11.37 -12.66 -3.23
CA ALA A 158 -12.39 -12.53 -2.20
C ALA A 158 -13.03 -13.89 -1.95
N LEU A 159 -13.01 -14.35 -0.70
CA LEU A 159 -13.52 -15.64 -0.26
C LEU A 159 -14.16 -15.52 1.13
N PRO A 160 -15.27 -16.25 1.40
CA PRO A 160 -16.09 -16.01 2.58
C PRO A 160 -15.40 -16.31 3.91
N THR A 161 -14.59 -17.38 3.99
CA THR A 161 -13.99 -17.80 5.27
C THR A 161 -12.47 -17.80 5.23
N MET A 162 -11.84 -17.70 6.40
CA MET A 162 -10.38 -17.84 6.52
C MET A 162 -9.90 -19.23 6.07
N THR A 163 -10.72 -20.27 6.23
CA THR A 163 -10.41 -21.63 5.74
C THR A 163 -10.31 -21.64 4.22
N ASP A 164 -11.29 -21.02 3.52
CA ASP A 164 -11.27 -20.94 2.06
C ASP A 164 -10.09 -20.12 1.55
N ARG A 165 -9.75 -19.03 2.23
CA ARG A 165 -8.58 -18.20 1.92
C ARG A 165 -7.25 -18.95 2.09
N LYS A 166 -7.14 -19.75 3.15
CA LYS A 166 -5.95 -20.62 3.36
C LYS A 166 -5.88 -21.74 2.33
N GLN A 167 -7.02 -22.32 1.94
CA GLN A 167 -7.04 -23.33 0.88
C GLN A 167 -6.64 -22.70 -0.46
N MET A 168 -7.16 -21.53 -0.81
CA MET A 168 -6.77 -20.80 -2.02
C MET A 168 -5.27 -20.51 -2.06
N ARG A 169 -4.67 -20.14 -0.92
CA ARG A 169 -3.21 -20.02 -0.83
C ARG A 169 -2.51 -21.31 -1.19
N ALA A 170 -2.94 -22.44 -0.64
CA ALA A 170 -2.34 -23.75 -0.94
C ALA A 170 -2.50 -24.12 -2.42
N ASP A 171 -3.67 -23.82 -3.02
CA ASP A 171 -3.94 -24.08 -4.44
C ASP A 171 -3.01 -23.27 -5.35
N VAL A 172 -2.77 -22.00 -5.02
CA VAL A 172 -1.82 -21.14 -5.74
C VAL A 172 -0.38 -21.67 -5.57
N GLU A 173 0.04 -21.99 -4.34
CA GLU A 173 1.39 -22.49 -4.02
C GLU A 173 1.67 -23.88 -4.66
N ALA A 174 0.64 -24.62 -5.09
CA ALA A 174 0.79 -25.84 -5.87
C ALA A 174 1.11 -25.59 -7.36
N ILE A 175 0.81 -24.39 -7.87
CA ILE A 175 1.00 -24.01 -9.29
C ILE A 175 2.19 -23.05 -9.45
N VAL A 176 2.35 -22.13 -8.50
CA VAL A 176 3.36 -21.07 -8.53
C VAL A 176 4.38 -21.31 -7.45
N ASP A 177 5.67 -21.17 -7.76
CA ASP A 177 6.75 -21.23 -6.77
C ASP A 177 6.50 -20.21 -5.64
N PRO A 178 6.30 -20.67 -4.38
CA PRO A 178 6.00 -19.79 -3.25
C PRO A 178 7.07 -18.71 -3.00
N SER A 179 8.32 -18.96 -3.39
CA SER A 179 9.41 -17.98 -3.24
C SER A 179 9.24 -16.73 -4.09
N LYS A 180 8.33 -16.77 -5.07
CA LYS A 180 8.01 -15.63 -5.96
C LYS A 180 6.84 -14.80 -5.47
N LEU A 181 6.23 -15.18 -4.35
CA LEU A 181 5.02 -14.56 -3.82
C LEU A 181 5.22 -14.06 -2.38
N ALA A 182 4.63 -12.92 -2.07
CA ALA A 182 4.34 -12.47 -0.73
C ALA A 182 2.82 -12.54 -0.52
N VAL A 183 2.37 -13.42 0.39
CA VAL A 183 0.94 -13.69 0.59
C VAL A 183 0.48 -13.07 1.90
N THR A 184 -0.58 -12.27 1.84
CA THR A 184 -1.20 -11.63 3.00
C THR A 184 -2.71 -11.87 3.03
N TYR A 185 -3.33 -11.60 4.18
CA TYR A 185 -4.78 -11.65 4.37
C TYR A 185 -5.25 -10.28 4.84
N SER A 186 -6.37 -9.79 4.28
CA SER A 186 -6.88 -8.46 4.62
C SER A 186 -8.40 -8.41 4.67
N SER A 187 -8.92 -7.39 5.38
CA SER A 187 -10.35 -7.03 5.43
C SER A 187 -11.29 -8.18 5.80
N ASP A 188 -10.79 -9.21 6.46
CA ASP A 188 -11.49 -10.47 6.77
C ASP A 188 -12.25 -11.09 5.57
N ARG A 189 -11.78 -10.82 4.35
CA ARG A 189 -12.37 -11.32 3.10
C ARG A 189 -11.38 -11.73 2.03
N TYR A 190 -10.13 -11.24 2.09
CA TYR A 190 -9.18 -11.39 1.01
C TYR A 190 -7.99 -12.28 1.37
N VAL A 191 -7.54 -13.06 0.40
CA VAL A 191 -6.15 -13.51 0.29
C VAL A 191 -5.51 -12.73 -0.85
N GLU A 192 -4.37 -12.09 -0.57
CA GLU A 192 -3.66 -11.21 -1.49
C GLU A 192 -2.31 -11.82 -1.87
N PHE A 193 -2.05 -11.89 -3.17
CA PHE A 193 -0.80 -12.35 -3.74
C PHE A 193 -0.06 -11.16 -4.34
N ASN A 194 1.06 -10.82 -3.74
CA ASN A 194 1.95 -9.75 -4.17
C ASN A 194 3.26 -10.36 -4.70
N PRO A 195 4.03 -9.68 -5.55
CA PRO A 195 5.35 -10.16 -5.95
C PRO A 195 6.30 -10.22 -4.76
N ALA A 196 7.10 -11.28 -4.67
CA ALA A 196 8.09 -11.42 -3.60
C ALA A 196 9.16 -10.32 -3.66
N GLY A 197 9.64 -9.88 -2.48
CA GLY A 197 10.66 -8.84 -2.38
C GLY A 197 10.13 -7.43 -2.61
N VAL A 198 8.82 -7.29 -2.82
CA VAL A 198 8.14 -5.99 -2.91
C VAL A 198 7.45 -5.74 -1.57
N ASP A 199 7.93 -4.77 -0.83
CA ASP A 199 7.39 -4.34 0.45
C ASP A 199 7.60 -2.83 0.66
N LYS A 200 6.92 -2.27 1.64
CA LYS A 200 6.99 -0.84 1.97
C LYS A 200 8.39 -0.36 2.31
N GLY A 201 9.25 -1.23 2.86
CA GLY A 201 10.61 -0.89 3.27
C GLY A 201 11.56 -0.81 2.08
N THR A 202 11.54 -1.81 1.21
CA THR A 202 12.36 -1.81 -0.01
C THR A 202 12.04 -0.61 -0.88
N ALA A 203 10.76 -0.26 -1.02
CA ALA A 203 10.33 0.92 -1.80
C ALA A 203 10.77 2.25 -1.17
N ALA A 204 10.66 2.39 0.16
CA ALA A 204 11.12 3.59 0.87
C ALA A 204 12.62 3.83 0.66
N VAL A 205 13.44 2.78 0.79
CA VAL A 205 14.89 2.86 0.54
C VAL A 205 15.19 3.10 -0.94
N GLN A 206 14.45 2.49 -1.86
CA GLN A 206 14.60 2.70 -3.30
C GLN A 206 14.33 4.17 -3.66
N LEU A 207 13.22 4.75 -3.16
CA LEU A 207 12.93 6.17 -3.37
C LEU A 207 14.02 7.06 -2.75
N GLY A 208 14.46 6.76 -1.51
CA GLY A 208 15.56 7.47 -0.88
C GLY A 208 16.81 7.52 -1.78
N LYS A 209 17.21 6.38 -2.36
CA LYS A 209 18.35 6.32 -3.30
C LYS A 209 18.15 7.18 -4.53
N LEU A 210 16.95 7.20 -5.11
CA LEU A 210 16.61 8.04 -6.26
C LEU A 210 16.74 9.54 -5.95
N LEU A 211 16.49 9.93 -4.70
CA LEU A 211 16.54 11.31 -4.20
C LEU A 211 17.87 11.68 -3.54
N GLY A 212 18.84 10.76 -3.46
CA GLY A 212 20.10 10.99 -2.77
C GLY A 212 19.97 11.08 -1.25
N ILE A 213 18.96 10.41 -0.67
CA ILE A 213 18.64 10.36 0.76
C ILE A 213 19.04 8.98 1.30
N THR A 214 19.83 8.96 2.38
CA THR A 214 20.21 7.71 3.04
C THR A 214 19.12 7.20 3.97
N ALA A 215 19.13 5.91 4.27
CA ALA A 215 18.15 5.33 5.18
C ALA A 215 18.11 6.01 6.56
N ASP A 216 19.26 6.44 7.08
CA ASP A 216 19.36 7.15 8.36
C ASP A 216 18.72 8.55 8.36
N GLU A 217 18.45 9.10 7.18
CA GLU A 217 17.78 10.40 7.01
C GLU A 217 16.27 10.25 6.80
N ILE A 218 15.73 9.04 6.93
CA ILE A 218 14.32 8.72 6.73
C ILE A 218 13.63 8.44 8.07
N ILE A 219 12.46 9.03 8.26
CA ILE A 219 11.47 8.63 9.27
C ILE A 219 10.46 7.71 8.59
N ALA A 220 10.07 6.61 9.24
CA ALA A 220 8.94 5.80 8.79
C ALA A 220 7.90 5.69 9.90
N ALA A 221 6.64 5.92 9.57
CA ALA A 221 5.52 5.80 10.51
C ALA A 221 4.51 4.76 10.03
N GLY A 222 4.06 3.89 10.94
CA GLY A 222 3.13 2.81 10.64
C GLY A 222 2.47 2.24 11.89
N ASP A 223 1.50 1.35 11.69
CA ASP A 223 0.71 0.74 12.76
C ASP A 223 0.64 -0.80 12.65
N ASN A 224 0.84 -1.40 11.47
CA ASN A 224 0.50 -2.79 11.22
C ASN A 224 1.68 -3.63 10.67
N SER A 225 1.46 -4.91 10.51
CA SER A 225 2.48 -5.89 10.12
C SER A 225 3.13 -5.61 8.76
N ASN A 226 2.41 -5.01 7.80
CA ASN A 226 2.95 -4.62 6.50
C ASN A 226 3.89 -3.40 6.58
N ASP A 227 3.94 -2.69 7.73
CA ASP A 227 4.86 -1.58 7.98
C ASP A 227 6.20 -2.03 8.58
N LEU A 228 6.25 -3.23 9.17
CA LEU A 228 7.47 -3.75 9.79
C LEU A 228 8.70 -3.71 8.88
N PRO A 229 8.62 -4.06 7.58
CA PRO A 229 9.76 -3.90 6.67
C PRO A 229 10.23 -2.45 6.57
N MET A 230 9.28 -1.50 6.50
CA MET A 230 9.56 -0.07 6.40
C MET A 230 10.24 0.46 7.68
N LEU A 231 9.70 0.10 8.86
CA LEU A 231 10.26 0.50 10.13
C LEU A 231 11.70 -0.03 10.35
N LYS A 232 11.96 -1.27 9.91
CA LYS A 232 13.30 -1.89 10.03
C LYS A 232 14.34 -1.31 9.09
N ALA A 233 13.91 -0.65 8.01
CA ALA A 233 14.78 -0.17 6.93
C ALA A 233 15.29 1.26 7.11
N VAL A 234 14.79 2.01 8.12
CA VAL A 234 15.03 3.46 8.24
C VAL A 234 15.71 3.87 9.54
N GLY A 235 16.20 5.11 9.58
CA GLY A 235 16.91 5.67 10.74
C GLY A 235 16.01 5.93 11.95
N LEU A 236 14.76 6.42 11.71
CA LEU A 236 13.77 6.64 12.76
C LEU A 236 12.47 5.88 12.47
N PRO A 237 12.34 4.66 12.97
CA PRO A 237 11.06 3.96 12.96
C PRO A 237 10.12 4.52 14.05
N VAL A 238 8.88 4.79 13.65
CA VAL A 238 7.81 5.33 14.48
C VAL A 238 6.59 4.43 14.43
N SER A 239 6.02 4.13 15.59
CA SER A 239 4.67 3.53 15.70
C SER A 239 3.69 4.58 16.20
N VAL A 240 2.50 4.63 15.63
CA VAL A 240 1.40 5.37 16.24
C VAL A 240 0.87 4.63 17.48
N ALA A 241 0.17 5.35 18.39
CA ALA A 241 -0.27 4.78 19.66
C ALA A 241 -1.22 3.58 19.52
N ASN A 242 -2.02 3.53 18.45
CA ASN A 242 -2.88 2.39 18.10
C ASN A 242 -2.16 1.23 17.39
N GLY A 243 -0.87 1.38 17.06
CA GLY A 243 -0.12 0.32 16.38
C GLY A 243 -0.09 -1.00 17.17
N ILE A 244 0.01 -2.11 16.46
CA ILE A 244 0.12 -3.44 17.07
C ILE A 244 1.43 -3.59 17.86
N ASP A 245 1.46 -4.50 18.82
CA ASP A 245 2.63 -4.70 19.72
C ASP A 245 3.94 -4.94 18.95
N ALA A 246 3.89 -5.69 17.84
CA ALA A 246 5.06 -5.97 17.02
C ALA A 246 5.64 -4.71 16.37
N VAL A 247 4.80 -3.75 15.97
CA VAL A 247 5.19 -2.47 15.37
C VAL A 247 5.74 -1.55 16.46
N LYS A 248 5.07 -1.46 17.61
CA LYS A 248 5.57 -0.72 18.79
C LYS A 248 6.95 -1.22 19.24
N ALA A 249 7.14 -2.53 19.27
CA ALA A 249 8.43 -3.15 19.64
C ALA A 249 9.55 -2.87 18.64
N ALA A 250 9.22 -2.64 17.36
CA ALA A 250 10.18 -2.30 16.31
C ALA A 250 10.49 -0.79 16.24
N ALA A 251 9.65 0.04 16.86
CA ALA A 251 9.78 1.50 16.81
C ALA A 251 10.84 2.03 17.80
N LYS A 252 11.53 3.09 17.39
CA LYS A 252 12.36 3.93 18.29
C LYS A 252 11.53 5.01 18.98
N TYR A 253 10.39 5.36 18.42
CA TYR A 253 9.45 6.30 18.98
C TYR A 253 8.02 5.77 18.80
N VAL A 254 7.25 5.77 19.88
CA VAL A 254 5.81 5.50 19.85
C VAL A 254 5.13 6.82 20.20
N THR A 255 4.21 7.27 19.35
CA THR A 255 3.48 8.52 19.59
C THR A 255 2.57 8.40 20.81
N VAL A 256 2.28 9.53 21.47
CA VAL A 256 1.27 9.61 22.53
C VAL A 256 -0.13 9.59 21.91
N ALA A 257 -0.27 10.28 20.77
CA ALA A 257 -1.49 10.33 19.99
C ALA A 257 -1.67 9.08 19.12
N ASP A 258 -2.90 8.62 18.94
CA ASP A 258 -3.27 7.64 17.92
C ASP A 258 -3.60 8.32 16.58
N ASN A 259 -3.99 7.53 15.59
CA ASN A 259 -4.34 8.04 14.25
C ASN A 259 -5.50 9.07 14.28
N ASN A 260 -6.44 8.97 15.21
CA ASN A 260 -7.57 9.89 15.36
C ASN A 260 -7.22 11.20 16.09
N HIS A 261 -6.00 11.30 16.66
CA HIS A 261 -5.57 12.40 17.52
C HIS A 261 -4.28 13.07 17.05
N ASP A 262 -4.08 13.19 15.72
CA ASP A 262 -2.99 13.96 15.10
C ASP A 262 -1.59 13.37 15.31
N ALA A 263 -1.42 12.05 15.32
CA ALA A 263 -0.15 11.38 15.59
C ALA A 263 1.00 11.85 14.68
N LEU A 264 0.73 12.11 13.41
CA LEU A 264 1.77 12.55 12.47
C LEU A 264 2.18 14.02 12.69
N ALA A 265 1.26 14.88 13.14
CA ALA A 265 1.61 16.23 13.56
C ALA A 265 2.54 16.21 14.77
N GLU A 266 2.34 15.29 15.73
CA GLU A 266 3.26 15.07 16.85
C GLU A 266 4.66 14.73 16.37
N VAL A 267 4.78 13.77 15.44
CA VAL A 267 6.07 13.33 14.86
C VAL A 267 6.77 14.49 14.14
N ILE A 268 6.05 15.18 13.26
CA ILE A 268 6.58 16.26 12.44
C ILE A 268 7.06 17.42 13.33
N ASN A 269 6.25 17.83 14.30
CA ASN A 269 6.62 18.91 15.24
C ASN A 269 7.87 18.56 16.06
N LYS A 270 8.01 17.30 16.46
CA LYS A 270 9.12 16.86 17.31
C LYS A 270 10.43 16.71 16.55
N PHE A 271 10.42 16.23 15.32
CA PHE A 271 11.64 15.79 14.62
C PHE A 271 11.99 16.65 13.40
N ILE A 272 11.08 17.52 12.93
CA ILE A 272 11.26 18.33 11.71
C ILE A 272 11.13 19.82 12.01
N LEU A 273 10.10 20.25 12.76
CA LEU A 273 9.80 21.67 13.01
C LEU A 273 10.51 22.20 14.23
#